data_00c1a4319d431a2f52ec5eb2e18925d3
#
_entry.id   00c1a4319d431a2f52ec5eb2e18925d3
#
_cell.length_a   1.000
_cell.length_b   1.000
_cell.length_c   1.000
_cell.angle_alpha   90.00
_cell.angle_beta   90.00
_cell.angle_gamma   90.00
#
_symmetry.space_group_name_H-M   'P 1'
#
loop_
_entity.id
_entity.type
_entity.pdbx_description
1 polymer ?
#
loop_
_entity_poly.entity_id
_entity_poly.type
_entity_poly.pdbx_seq_one_letter_code
_entity_poly.pdbx_strand_id
1 'polypeptide(L)'
;DNSIIFIEKQVYKTVTHFGGQIPKGFEVFLEDIPATSTANLSAINRNTVQRIFTLLRDRIVDMAIEESKPFVGDIEVDESYFGPRRVRGKRGRGASGKIPVLGLHKRQGRVFLSVVKNCSKAELMPILQGRIVEGSDVYTDGWKAYDGLVTNGYQHHRV
;
A
#
# COMPACT_ATOMS: atom_id res chain seq x y z
N ASP A 1 -5.19 15.03 -5.19
CA ASP A 1 -4.40 13.88 -4.78
C ASP A 1 -4.04 13.07 -6.04
N ASN A 2 -2.87 13.37 -6.61
CA ASN A 2 -2.49 12.93 -7.96
C ASN A 2 -2.23 11.42 -8.07
N SER A 3 -1.98 10.72 -6.98
CA SER A 3 -1.70 9.28 -6.96
C SER A 3 -2.97 8.44 -7.15
N ILE A 4 -4.08 8.84 -6.56
CA ILE A 4 -5.39 8.19 -6.76
C ILE A 4 -5.84 8.37 -8.20
N ILE A 5 -5.74 9.59 -8.74
CA ILE A 5 -6.08 9.91 -10.15
C ILE A 5 -5.21 9.11 -11.13
N PHE A 6 -3.95 8.85 -10.79
CA PHE A 6 -3.06 8.05 -11.64
C PHE A 6 -3.44 6.57 -11.62
N ILE A 7 -3.72 6.00 -10.46
CA ILE A 7 -4.22 4.62 -10.32
C ILE A 7 -5.56 4.47 -11.03
N GLU A 8 -6.48 5.41 -10.84
CA GLU A 8 -7.76 5.45 -11.55
C GLU A 8 -7.58 5.44 -13.07
N LYS A 9 -6.73 6.30 -13.63
CA LYS A 9 -6.46 6.35 -15.07
C LYS A 9 -5.84 5.08 -15.63
N GLN A 10 -4.95 4.44 -14.88
CA GLN A 10 -4.29 3.19 -15.30
C GLN A 10 -5.26 2.01 -15.24
N VAL A 11 -6.01 1.88 -14.16
CA VAL A 11 -7.05 0.85 -14.02
C VAL A 11 -8.16 1.06 -15.06
N TYR A 12 -8.54 2.32 -15.32
CA TYR A 12 -9.49 2.70 -16.38
C TYR A 12 -9.00 2.24 -17.77
N LYS A 13 -7.73 2.45 -18.08
CA LYS A 13 -7.09 2.02 -19.33
C LYS A 13 -7.11 0.50 -19.52
N THR A 14 -6.90 -0.24 -18.42
CA THR A 14 -6.90 -1.71 -18.44
C THR A 14 -8.31 -2.27 -18.64
N VAL A 15 -9.32 -1.68 -18.00
CA VAL A 15 -10.71 -2.13 -18.09
C VAL A 15 -11.33 -1.78 -19.47
N THR A 16 -10.98 -0.65 -20.06
CA THR A 16 -11.44 -0.27 -21.41
C THR A 16 -10.85 -1.16 -22.50
N HIS A 17 -9.70 -1.78 -22.27
CA HIS A 17 -9.12 -2.78 -23.18
C HIS A 17 -9.93 -4.09 -23.22
N PHE A 18 -10.80 -4.34 -22.25
CA PHE A 18 -11.69 -5.50 -22.15
C PHE A 18 -13.08 -5.30 -22.79
N GLY A 19 -13.27 -4.35 -23.71
CA GLY A 19 -14.49 -4.29 -24.53
C GLY A 19 -15.44 -3.12 -24.27
N GLY A 20 -14.92 -1.94 -23.98
CA GLY A 20 -15.62 -0.68 -24.30
C GLY A 20 -16.78 -0.23 -23.42
N GLN A 21 -17.24 -1.01 -22.46
CA GLN A 21 -18.18 -0.56 -21.42
C GLN A 21 -17.59 -0.88 -20.04
N ILE A 22 -17.38 0.19 -19.25
CA ILE A 22 -16.99 0.04 -17.86
C ILE A 22 -18.18 -0.62 -17.14
N PRO A 23 -18.02 -1.83 -16.57
CA PRO A 23 -19.10 -2.40 -15.79
C PRO A 23 -19.43 -1.44 -14.64
N LYS A 24 -20.71 -1.18 -14.38
CA LYS A 24 -21.16 -0.40 -13.20
C LYS A 24 -20.49 -0.87 -11.89
N GLY A 25 -20.01 -2.10 -11.84
CA GLY A 25 -19.25 -2.65 -10.73
C GLY A 25 -17.84 -2.07 -10.53
N PHE A 26 -17.26 -1.42 -11.52
CA PHE A 26 -15.94 -0.80 -11.43
C PHE A 26 -16.00 0.60 -10.77
N GLU A 27 -16.99 1.41 -11.11
CA GLU A 27 -17.19 2.70 -10.45
C GLU A 27 -17.38 2.54 -8.94
N VAL A 28 -18.20 1.55 -8.53
CA VAL A 28 -18.42 1.27 -7.11
C VAL A 28 -17.18 0.72 -6.39
N PHE A 29 -16.25 0.09 -7.11
CA PHE A 29 -14.95 -0.31 -6.57
C PHE A 29 -14.05 0.90 -6.32
N LEU A 30 -14.02 1.86 -7.22
CA LEU A 30 -13.25 3.11 -7.07
C LEU A 30 -13.77 3.98 -5.91
N GLU A 31 -15.08 3.97 -5.69
CA GLU A 31 -15.74 4.66 -4.57
C GLU A 31 -15.60 3.89 -3.23
N ASP A 32 -14.77 2.84 -3.19
CA ASP A 32 -14.54 1.97 -2.00
C ASP A 32 -15.84 1.42 -1.37
N ILE A 33 -16.87 1.18 -2.20
CA ILE A 33 -18.14 0.62 -1.74
C ILE A 33 -17.96 -0.87 -1.44
N PRO A 34 -18.33 -1.35 -0.24
CA PRO A 34 -18.21 -2.76 0.12
C PRO A 34 -18.92 -3.70 -0.84
N ALA A 35 -18.35 -4.88 -1.11
CA ALA A 35 -18.91 -5.87 -2.02
C ALA A 35 -20.37 -6.28 -1.69
N THR A 36 -20.75 -6.24 -0.43
CA THR A 36 -22.14 -6.50 0.00
C THR A 36 -23.09 -5.41 -0.46
N SER A 37 -22.70 -4.13 -0.30
CA SER A 37 -23.51 -2.99 -0.77
C SER A 37 -23.57 -2.96 -2.29
N THR A 38 -22.45 -3.21 -2.96
CA THR A 38 -22.39 -3.33 -4.42
C THR A 38 -23.30 -4.43 -4.95
N ALA A 39 -23.32 -5.60 -4.32
CA ALA A 39 -24.21 -6.69 -4.69
C ALA A 39 -25.70 -6.29 -4.60
N ASN A 40 -26.07 -5.59 -3.54
CA ASN A 40 -27.43 -5.11 -3.33
C ASN A 40 -27.85 -4.06 -4.39
N LEU A 41 -26.91 -3.16 -4.78
CA LEU A 41 -27.17 -2.10 -5.77
C LEU A 41 -27.19 -2.63 -7.20
N SER A 42 -26.41 -3.65 -7.52
CA SER A 42 -26.24 -4.19 -8.88
C SER A 42 -27.07 -5.42 -9.19
N ALA A 43 -27.74 -6.01 -8.20
CA ALA A 43 -28.41 -7.31 -8.28
C ALA A 43 -27.47 -8.46 -8.71
N ILE A 44 -26.17 -8.30 -8.54
CA ILE A 44 -25.16 -9.33 -8.79
C ILE A 44 -24.90 -10.10 -7.50
N ASN A 45 -24.65 -11.42 -7.61
CA ASN A 45 -24.29 -12.23 -6.45
C ASN A 45 -23.05 -11.68 -5.74
N ARG A 46 -23.08 -11.56 -4.41
CA ARG A 46 -21.99 -11.03 -3.58
C ARG A 46 -20.64 -11.74 -3.85
N ASN A 47 -20.65 -13.06 -4.04
CA ASN A 47 -19.41 -13.80 -4.30
C ASN A 47 -18.81 -13.43 -5.66
N THR A 48 -19.65 -13.16 -6.66
CA THR A 48 -19.21 -12.66 -7.97
C THR A 48 -18.60 -11.28 -7.85
N VAL A 49 -19.22 -10.36 -7.13
CA VAL A 49 -18.66 -9.02 -6.85
C VAL A 49 -17.33 -9.14 -6.11
N GLN A 50 -17.27 -9.98 -5.09
CA GLN A 50 -16.02 -10.20 -4.34
C GLN A 50 -14.90 -10.73 -5.25
N ARG A 51 -15.20 -11.66 -6.14
CA ARG A 51 -14.24 -12.20 -7.12
C ARG A 51 -13.74 -11.12 -8.06
N ILE A 52 -14.62 -10.27 -8.58
CA ILE A 52 -14.25 -9.14 -9.44
C ILE A 52 -13.34 -8.17 -8.67
N PHE A 53 -13.69 -7.82 -7.44
CA PHE A 53 -12.88 -6.93 -6.61
C PHE A 53 -11.50 -7.51 -6.30
N THR A 54 -11.40 -8.83 -6.11
CA THR A 54 -10.10 -9.49 -5.92
C THR A 54 -9.26 -9.38 -7.18
N LEU A 55 -9.81 -9.68 -8.35
CA LEU A 55 -9.09 -9.55 -9.63
C LEU A 55 -8.61 -8.10 -9.90
N LEU A 56 -9.42 -7.10 -9.56
CA LEU A 56 -9.02 -5.70 -9.68
C LEU A 56 -7.87 -5.36 -8.73
N ARG A 57 -7.91 -5.83 -7.48
CA ARG A 57 -6.82 -5.62 -6.51
C ARG A 57 -5.54 -6.31 -6.96
N ASP A 58 -5.62 -7.54 -7.42
CA ASP A 58 -4.47 -8.30 -7.93
C ASP A 58 -3.82 -7.54 -9.10
N ARG A 59 -4.64 -7.01 -10.03
CA ARG A 59 -4.12 -6.22 -11.15
C ARG A 59 -3.47 -4.90 -10.71
N ILE A 60 -4.01 -4.22 -9.71
CA ILE A 60 -3.40 -3.01 -9.13
C ILE A 60 -2.03 -3.35 -8.52
N VAL A 61 -1.92 -4.49 -7.82
CA VAL A 61 -0.64 -4.94 -7.26
C VAL A 61 0.37 -5.24 -8.36
N ASP A 62 -0.02 -5.95 -9.41
CA ASP A 62 0.86 -6.24 -10.56
C ASP A 62 1.39 -4.95 -11.19
N MET A 63 0.51 -3.97 -11.43
CA MET A 63 0.92 -2.68 -11.98
C MET A 63 1.87 -1.92 -11.05
N ALA A 64 1.63 -1.94 -9.74
CA ALA A 64 2.53 -1.33 -8.76
C ALA A 64 3.91 -2.00 -8.74
N ILE A 65 3.98 -3.30 -8.97
CA ILE A 65 5.23 -4.06 -9.09
C ILE A 65 5.95 -3.70 -10.40
N GLU A 66 5.25 -3.66 -11.53
CA GLU A 66 5.80 -3.28 -12.84
C GLU A 66 6.39 -1.86 -12.83
N GLU A 67 5.81 -0.93 -12.08
CA GLU A 67 6.29 0.45 -11.92
C GLU A 67 7.36 0.63 -10.83
N SER A 68 7.90 -0.44 -10.27
CA SER A 68 8.77 -0.44 -9.08
C SER A 68 10.20 0.09 -9.35
N LYS A 69 10.33 1.29 -9.91
CA LYS A 69 11.61 2.03 -9.93
C LYS A 69 12.01 2.42 -8.49
N PRO A 70 13.31 2.47 -8.17
CA PRO A 70 13.77 2.96 -6.88
C PRO A 70 13.25 4.36 -6.57
N PHE A 71 13.07 4.67 -5.29
CA PHE A 71 12.66 5.97 -4.80
C PHE A 71 13.87 6.89 -4.68
N VAL A 72 13.74 8.15 -5.11
CA VAL A 72 14.78 9.18 -5.05
C VAL A 72 14.19 10.46 -4.48
N GLY A 73 14.94 11.19 -3.66
CA GLY A 73 14.56 12.48 -3.07
C GLY A 73 13.87 12.29 -1.71
N ASP A 74 12.79 13.03 -1.44
CA ASP A 74 12.09 13.02 -0.16
C ASP A 74 11.16 11.82 -0.05
N ILE A 75 11.44 10.91 0.89
CA ILE A 75 10.68 9.69 1.13
C ILE A 75 10.24 9.64 2.59
N GLU A 76 8.94 9.54 2.82
CA GLU A 76 8.34 9.27 4.12
C GLU A 76 8.20 7.77 4.31
N VAL A 77 8.59 7.27 5.48
CA VAL A 77 8.53 5.85 5.83
C VAL A 77 7.79 5.70 7.14
N ASP A 78 6.77 4.84 7.14
CA ASP A 78 5.95 4.55 8.31
C ASP A 78 5.45 3.10 8.28
N GLU A 79 5.05 2.57 9.44
CA GLU A 79 4.44 1.26 9.57
C GLU A 79 2.98 1.34 10.00
N SER A 80 2.14 0.58 9.33
CA SER A 80 0.75 0.40 9.69
C SER A 80 0.45 -1.05 10.06
N TYR A 81 -0.47 -1.26 10.99
CA TYR A 81 -0.84 -2.56 11.51
C TYR A 81 -2.29 -2.90 11.14
N PHE A 82 -2.46 -3.82 10.20
CA PHE A 82 -3.76 -4.30 9.73
C PHE A 82 -4.20 -5.54 10.48
N GLY A 83 -5.48 -5.67 10.79
CA GLY A 83 -6.03 -6.85 11.45
C GLY A 83 -7.24 -6.57 12.34
N PRO A 84 -7.73 -7.58 13.05
CA PRO A 84 -8.97 -7.46 13.82
C PRO A 84 -8.85 -6.39 14.91
N ARG A 85 -9.99 -5.80 15.27
CA ARG A 85 -10.09 -4.91 16.42
C ARG A 85 -9.60 -5.66 17.67
N ARG A 86 -8.94 -4.93 18.54
CA ARG A 86 -8.33 -5.35 19.79
C ARG A 86 -9.19 -6.32 20.60
N VAL A 87 -8.69 -7.50 20.87
CA VAL A 87 -9.23 -8.39 21.89
C VAL A 87 -8.80 -7.89 23.27
N ARG A 88 -9.74 -7.83 24.25
CA ARG A 88 -9.46 -7.40 25.64
C ARG A 88 -8.21 -8.09 26.19
N GLY A 89 -7.30 -7.31 26.78
CA GLY A 89 -6.19 -7.80 27.60
C GLY A 89 -4.78 -7.62 27.03
N LYS A 90 -4.55 -7.48 25.73
CA LYS A 90 -3.18 -7.28 25.19
C LYS A 90 -3.00 -5.88 24.61
N ARG A 91 -2.09 -5.09 25.17
CA ARG A 91 -1.74 -3.75 24.74
C ARG A 91 -0.38 -3.77 24.02
N GLY A 92 -0.21 -2.89 23.00
CA GLY A 92 1.06 -2.62 22.33
C GLY A 92 1.14 -3.07 20.88
N ARG A 93 2.26 -2.73 20.21
CA ARG A 93 2.56 -3.02 18.79
C ARG A 93 2.53 -4.52 18.44
N GLY A 94 2.66 -5.40 19.43
CA GLY A 94 2.60 -6.86 19.31
C GLY A 94 1.24 -7.49 19.63
N ALA A 95 0.13 -6.76 19.60
CA ALA A 95 -1.20 -7.33 19.78
C ALA A 95 -1.43 -8.43 18.74
N SER A 96 -1.51 -9.68 19.19
CA SER A 96 -1.53 -10.90 18.38
C SER A 96 -2.56 -10.84 17.26
N GLY A 97 -2.18 -11.20 16.05
CA GLY A 97 -3.04 -11.26 14.87
C GLY A 97 -3.06 -10.01 13.98
N LYS A 98 -2.25 -8.99 14.24
CA LYS A 98 -2.06 -7.88 13.31
C LYS A 98 -0.91 -8.14 12.34
N ILE A 99 -1.13 -7.76 11.10
CA ILE A 99 -0.15 -7.86 10.02
C ILE A 99 0.51 -6.49 9.89
N PRO A 100 1.83 -6.36 10.15
CA PRO A 100 2.52 -5.11 9.93
C PRO A 100 2.78 -4.90 8.43
N VAL A 101 2.58 -3.67 7.97
CA VAL A 101 2.82 -3.23 6.60
C VAL A 101 3.73 -2.03 6.65
N LEU A 102 4.87 -2.12 5.99
CA LEU A 102 5.78 -1.00 5.77
C LEU A 102 5.28 -0.19 4.57
N GLY A 103 5.16 1.12 4.75
CA GLY A 103 4.81 2.09 3.72
C GLY A 103 6.00 3.01 3.39
N LEU A 104 6.28 3.19 2.12
CA LEU A 104 7.18 4.22 1.61
C LEU A 104 6.37 5.16 0.74
N HIS A 105 6.39 6.43 1.05
CA HIS A 105 5.68 7.46 0.31
C HIS A 105 6.67 8.51 -0.20
N LYS A 106 6.83 8.62 -1.52
CA LYS A 106 7.55 9.74 -2.12
C LYS A 106 6.66 10.99 -2.08
N ARG A 107 7.14 12.08 -1.52
CA ARG A 107 6.38 13.35 -1.54
C ARG A 107 5.99 13.71 -2.97
N GLN A 108 4.71 14.00 -3.18
CA GLN A 108 4.09 14.28 -4.50
C GLN A 108 4.27 13.15 -5.54
N GLY A 109 4.40 11.91 -5.10
CA GLY A 109 4.69 10.79 -5.98
C GLY A 109 4.06 9.47 -5.56
N ARG A 110 4.78 8.40 -5.79
CA ARG A 110 4.35 7.03 -5.63
C ARG A 110 4.32 6.58 -4.17
N VAL A 111 3.52 5.57 -3.90
CA VAL A 111 3.52 4.80 -2.66
C VAL A 111 3.98 3.37 -2.96
N PHE A 112 4.79 2.80 -2.08
CA PHE A 112 5.13 1.39 -2.04
C PHE A 112 4.71 0.81 -0.70
N LEU A 113 4.06 -0.34 -0.72
CA LEU A 113 3.63 -1.07 0.47
C LEU A 113 4.25 -2.47 0.47
N SER A 114 4.72 -2.91 1.62
CA SER A 114 5.25 -4.26 1.81
C SER A 114 4.75 -4.87 3.11
N VAL A 115 4.19 -6.05 3.04
CA VAL A 115 3.90 -6.85 4.23
C VAL A 115 5.22 -7.33 4.82
N VAL A 116 5.44 -7.08 6.10
CA VAL A 116 6.65 -7.49 6.82
C VAL A 116 6.30 -8.42 7.98
N LYS A 117 7.24 -9.27 8.39
CA LYS A 117 7.01 -10.18 9.52
C LYS A 117 6.95 -9.43 10.85
N ASN A 118 7.76 -8.41 10.97
CA ASN A 118 7.84 -7.51 12.12
C ASN A 118 8.55 -6.22 11.74
N CYS A 119 8.51 -5.20 12.61
CA CYS A 119 9.15 -3.91 12.38
C CYS A 119 10.55 -3.82 12.99
N SER A 120 11.33 -4.91 12.96
CA SER A 120 12.73 -4.89 13.40
C SER A 120 13.64 -4.29 12.33
N LYS A 121 14.79 -3.75 12.77
CA LYS A 121 15.83 -3.24 11.86
C LYS A 121 16.25 -4.30 10.82
N ALA A 122 16.39 -5.56 11.25
CA ALA A 122 16.79 -6.67 10.38
C ALA A 122 15.79 -6.96 9.24
N GLU A 123 14.50 -6.70 9.47
CA GLU A 123 13.44 -6.90 8.49
C GLU A 123 13.27 -5.67 7.60
N LEU A 124 13.29 -4.46 8.18
CA LEU A 124 12.98 -3.23 7.44
C LEU A 124 14.16 -2.76 6.58
N MET A 125 15.40 -2.84 7.08
CA MET A 125 16.56 -2.25 6.42
C MET A 125 16.84 -2.81 5.02
N PRO A 126 16.77 -4.13 4.76
CA PRO A 126 16.95 -4.68 3.42
C PRO A 126 15.90 -4.18 2.41
N ILE A 127 14.66 -3.96 2.87
CA ILE A 127 13.58 -3.43 2.00
C ILE A 127 13.88 -1.98 1.64
N LEU A 128 14.28 -1.16 2.62
CA LEU A 128 14.62 0.25 2.41
C LEU A 128 15.80 0.38 1.45
N GLN A 129 16.88 -0.37 1.67
CA GLN A 129 18.06 -0.39 0.80
C GLN A 129 17.75 -0.85 -0.63
N GLY A 130 16.84 -1.81 -0.79
CA GLY A 130 16.43 -2.29 -2.11
C GLY A 130 15.45 -1.36 -2.83
N ARG A 131 14.85 -0.39 -2.14
CA ARG A 131 13.80 0.48 -2.67
C ARG A 131 14.15 1.95 -2.73
N ILE A 132 15.10 2.42 -1.94
CA ILE A 132 15.49 3.83 -1.84
C ILE A 132 16.93 3.97 -2.32
N VAL A 133 17.18 4.94 -3.19
CA VAL A 133 18.54 5.26 -3.67
C VAL A 133 19.31 5.94 -2.54
N GLU A 134 20.57 5.54 -2.33
CA GLU A 134 21.49 6.20 -1.40
C GLU A 134 21.56 7.70 -1.65
N GLY A 135 21.72 8.48 -0.60
CA GLY A 135 21.73 9.95 -0.66
C GLY A 135 20.33 10.58 -0.63
N SER A 136 19.26 9.78 -0.63
CA SER A 136 17.89 10.30 -0.49
C SER A 136 17.61 10.78 0.92
N ASP A 137 16.66 11.72 1.05
CA ASP A 137 16.13 12.22 2.31
C ASP A 137 15.01 11.31 2.79
N VAL A 138 15.22 10.64 3.94
CA VAL A 138 14.27 9.68 4.50
C VAL A 138 13.69 10.21 5.82
N TYR A 139 12.39 10.38 5.85
CA TYR A 139 11.63 10.88 6.99
C TYR A 139 10.93 9.72 7.68
N THR A 140 11.18 9.55 9.00
CA THR A 140 10.56 8.49 9.81
C THR A 140 10.14 9.03 11.18
N ASP A 141 9.35 8.23 11.91
CA ASP A 141 9.17 8.43 13.34
C ASP A 141 10.49 8.14 14.10
N GLY A 142 10.53 8.42 15.39
CA GLY A 142 11.70 8.18 16.27
C GLY A 142 11.98 6.69 16.57
N TRP A 143 11.48 5.73 15.83
CA TRP A 143 11.66 4.30 16.09
C TRP A 143 13.09 3.84 15.86
N LYS A 144 13.67 3.12 16.82
CA LYS A 144 15.08 2.65 16.80
C LYS A 144 15.43 1.75 15.59
N ALA A 145 14.47 1.13 14.96
CA ALA A 145 14.72 0.30 13.76
C ALA A 145 15.34 1.11 12.62
N TYR A 146 15.09 2.41 12.58
CA TYR A 146 15.59 3.33 11.57
C TYR A 146 16.97 3.94 11.86
N ASP A 147 17.56 3.68 13.04
CA ASP A 147 18.88 4.22 13.42
C ASP A 147 20.01 3.81 12.46
N GLY A 148 19.77 2.79 11.64
CA GLY A 148 20.73 2.35 10.62
C GLY A 148 20.71 3.15 9.32
N LEU A 149 19.75 4.04 9.08
CA LEU A 149 19.62 4.77 7.82
C LEU A 149 20.85 5.63 7.54
N VAL A 150 21.32 6.40 8.52
CA VAL A 150 22.49 7.27 8.37
C VAL A 150 23.75 6.47 8.00
N THR A 151 23.97 5.33 8.64
CA THR A 151 25.13 4.47 8.36
C THR A 151 25.04 3.74 7.01
N ASN A 152 23.88 3.74 6.39
CA ASN A 152 23.63 3.18 5.05
C ASN A 152 23.49 4.26 3.97
N GLY A 153 24.01 5.48 4.21
CA GLY A 153 24.13 6.50 3.19
C GLY A 153 22.88 7.34 2.94
N TYR A 154 21.89 7.33 3.84
CA TYR A 154 20.67 8.14 3.72
C TYR A 154 20.72 9.40 4.59
N GLN A 155 20.10 10.48 4.16
CA GLN A 155 19.83 11.66 4.97
C GLN A 155 18.58 11.37 5.81
N HIS A 156 18.78 11.05 7.09
CA HIS A 156 17.68 10.62 7.96
C HIS A 156 17.12 11.79 8.79
N HIS A 157 15.83 12.05 8.62
CA HIS A 157 15.08 13.07 9.34
C HIS A 157 14.03 12.40 10.24
N ARG A 158 14.02 12.74 11.53
CA ARG A 158 13.00 12.28 12.48
C ARG A 158 11.92 13.35 12.61
N VAL A 159 10.66 12.94 12.46
CA VAL A 159 9.49 13.80 12.52
C VAL A 159 8.66 13.51 13.76
#